data_5a42a2d6d7a83e202068a6e5091d0dff
#
_entry.id   5a42a2d6d7a83e202068a6e5091d0dff
#
_cell.length_a   1.000
_cell.length_b   1.000
_cell.length_c   1.000
_cell.angle_alpha   90.00
_cell.angle_beta   90.00
_cell.angle_gamma   90.00
#
_symmetry.space_group_name_H-M   'P 1'
#
loop_
_entity.id
_entity.type
_entity.pdbx_description
1 polymer ?
#
loop_
_entity_poly.entity_id
_entity_poly.type
_entity_poly.pdbx_seq_one_letter_code
_entity_poly.pdbx_strand_id
1 'polypeptide(L)'
;LNIMLDGKINDKFEYHWRQRLNRTNFTSNFFEATDWAYLSYHINDNFTLSAGKQVVAIGGFEYDYAPIDVYFYSDFCNIMPSCYEFGTSLTWNNDAKNQALTFQISNSIFKQQPFDGLLAYNFLWNGNITDFWKTLYSVNLIEFQRNQYVNYIALGNQFYLGDFVIDLDYTNKYIDGQENFFSDFT
;
A
#
# COMPACT_ATOMS: atom_id res chain seq x y z
N LEU A 1 20.48 -5.14 -1.57
CA LEU A 1 20.92 -3.82 -2.07
C LEU A 1 19.84 -3.23 -2.98
N ASN A 2 19.43 -1.97 -2.70
CA ASN A 2 18.43 -1.25 -3.51
C ASN A 2 19.06 0.05 -4.03
N ILE A 3 18.63 0.45 -5.22
CA ILE A 3 18.83 1.81 -5.74
C ILE A 3 17.49 2.52 -5.64
N MET A 4 17.49 3.74 -5.12
CA MET A 4 16.33 4.63 -5.06
C MET A 4 16.68 5.95 -5.74
N LEU A 5 15.79 6.40 -6.61
CA LEU A 5 15.88 7.69 -7.28
C LEU A 5 14.55 8.41 -7.09
N ASP A 6 14.61 9.53 -6.41
CA ASP A 6 13.49 10.43 -6.19
C ASP A 6 13.90 11.83 -6.63
N GLY A 7 13.00 12.53 -7.29
CA GLY A 7 13.31 13.88 -7.73
C GLY A 7 12.13 14.62 -8.33
N LYS A 8 12.35 15.93 -8.53
CA LYS A 8 11.40 16.82 -9.19
C LYS A 8 11.83 17.09 -10.62
N ILE A 9 10.90 16.95 -11.55
CA ILE A 9 11.08 17.38 -12.93
C ILE A 9 10.81 18.89 -13.03
N ASN A 10 9.79 19.34 -12.29
CA ASN A 10 9.41 20.76 -12.11
C ASN A 10 8.52 20.88 -10.87
N ASP A 11 7.94 22.05 -10.64
CA ASP A 11 7.10 22.33 -9.46
C ASP A 11 5.84 21.45 -9.35
N LYS A 12 5.43 20.81 -10.47
CA LYS A 12 4.22 19.98 -10.53
C LYS A 12 4.50 18.49 -10.67
N PHE A 13 5.66 18.10 -11.15
CA PHE A 13 5.97 16.70 -11.44
C PHE A 13 7.15 16.19 -10.62
N GLU A 14 6.92 15.05 -9.96
CA GLU A 14 7.92 14.29 -9.24
C GLU A 14 7.99 12.86 -9.80
N TYR A 15 9.18 12.25 -9.72
CA TYR A 15 9.38 10.86 -10.08
C TYR A 15 9.95 10.08 -8.91
N HIS A 16 9.56 8.80 -8.83
CA HIS A 16 9.97 7.87 -7.79
C HIS A 16 10.32 6.54 -8.42
N TRP A 17 11.51 6.03 -8.11
CA TRP A 17 11.95 4.74 -8.61
C TRP A 17 12.77 4.00 -7.57
N ARG A 18 12.47 2.71 -7.38
CA ARG A 18 13.24 1.80 -6.53
C ARG A 18 13.46 0.48 -7.22
N GLN A 19 14.73 0.09 -7.32
CA GLN A 19 15.19 -1.14 -7.97
C GLN A 19 15.94 -2.02 -6.99
N ARG A 20 15.58 -3.29 -6.89
CA ARG A 20 16.36 -4.32 -6.18
C ARG A 20 17.47 -4.83 -7.08
N LEU A 21 18.71 -4.88 -6.57
CA LEU A 21 19.88 -5.37 -7.29
C LEU A 21 20.25 -6.81 -6.93
N ASN A 22 19.77 -7.32 -5.80
CA ASN A 22 20.13 -8.64 -5.25
C ASN A 22 19.03 -9.70 -5.41
N ARG A 23 18.12 -9.54 -6.37
CA ARG A 23 17.14 -10.58 -6.69
C ARG A 23 17.85 -11.65 -7.53
N THR A 24 18.08 -12.82 -6.91
CA THR A 24 18.99 -13.87 -7.43
C THR A 24 18.32 -14.85 -8.41
N ASN A 25 17.04 -14.73 -8.68
CA ASN A 25 16.37 -15.63 -9.61
C ASN A 25 16.59 -15.16 -11.05
N PHE A 26 17.33 -15.95 -11.83
CA PHE A 26 17.55 -15.75 -13.28
C PHE A 26 16.26 -15.67 -14.11
N THR A 27 15.10 -15.98 -13.53
CA THR A 27 13.78 -15.92 -14.16
C THR A 27 13.05 -14.59 -13.91
N SER A 28 13.52 -13.75 -12.98
CA SER A 28 12.88 -12.47 -12.71
C SER A 28 13.31 -11.45 -13.77
N ASN A 29 12.32 -10.87 -14.43
CA ASN A 29 12.57 -9.77 -15.36
C ASN A 29 12.83 -8.46 -14.59
N PHE A 30 13.31 -7.44 -15.31
CA PHE A 30 13.61 -6.12 -14.74
C PHE A 30 12.41 -5.52 -13.98
N PHE A 31 11.20 -5.69 -14.51
CA PHE A 31 9.98 -5.14 -13.90
C PHE A 31 9.60 -5.81 -12.57
N GLU A 32 9.91 -7.10 -12.41
CA GLU A 32 9.68 -7.82 -11.14
C GLU A 32 10.67 -7.38 -10.06
N ALA A 33 11.89 -7.01 -10.46
CA ALA A 33 12.91 -6.51 -9.56
C ALA A 33 12.72 -5.01 -9.22
N THR A 34 11.84 -4.30 -9.94
CA THR A 34 11.44 -2.93 -9.63
C THR A 34 10.33 -2.96 -8.58
N ASP A 35 10.57 -2.40 -7.40
CA ASP A 35 9.53 -2.28 -6.37
C ASP A 35 8.51 -1.22 -6.78
N TRP A 36 8.97 -0.01 -7.07
CA TRP A 36 8.11 1.04 -7.61
C TRP A 36 8.80 1.85 -8.70
N ALA A 37 8.00 2.37 -9.61
CA ALA A 37 8.37 3.28 -10.65
C ALA A 37 7.12 4.07 -11.06
N TYR A 38 6.95 5.28 -10.55
CA TYR A 38 5.77 6.10 -10.80
C TYR A 38 6.10 7.59 -10.89
N LEU A 39 5.19 8.32 -11.51
CA LEU A 39 5.18 9.77 -11.59
C LEU A 39 4.04 10.31 -10.73
N SER A 40 4.29 11.41 -10.04
CA SER A 40 3.29 12.19 -9.31
C SER A 40 3.10 13.55 -9.96
N TYR A 41 1.85 13.95 -10.13
CA TYR A 41 1.43 15.24 -10.63
C TYR A 41 0.64 15.99 -9.55
N HIS A 42 1.18 17.10 -9.07
CA HIS A 42 0.52 17.99 -8.12
C HIS A 42 -0.48 18.87 -8.87
N ILE A 43 -1.76 18.50 -8.79
CA ILE A 43 -2.87 19.26 -9.40
C ILE A 43 -2.94 20.64 -8.73
N ASN A 44 -2.87 20.64 -7.41
CA ASN A 44 -2.74 21.80 -6.53
C ASN A 44 -2.11 21.37 -5.19
N ASP A 45 -2.10 22.26 -4.20
CA ASP A 45 -1.46 22.00 -2.89
C ASP A 45 -2.09 20.84 -2.11
N ASN A 46 -3.36 20.51 -2.40
CA ASN A 46 -4.11 19.47 -1.69
C ASN A 46 -4.26 18.18 -2.49
N PHE A 47 -4.22 18.22 -3.82
CA PHE A 47 -4.46 17.05 -4.67
C PHE A 47 -3.23 16.63 -5.46
N THR A 48 -2.87 15.36 -5.34
CA THR A 48 -1.80 14.72 -6.10
C THR A 48 -2.33 13.50 -6.83
N LEU A 49 -2.10 13.43 -8.13
CA LEU A 49 -2.36 12.27 -8.98
C LEU A 49 -1.04 11.53 -9.22
N SER A 50 -1.00 10.23 -8.95
CA SER A 50 0.19 9.40 -9.22
C SER A 50 -0.17 8.24 -10.12
N ALA A 51 0.75 7.87 -11.04
CA ALA A 51 0.54 6.76 -11.97
C ALA A 51 1.85 6.00 -12.22
N GLY A 52 1.76 4.67 -12.28
CA GLY A 52 2.88 3.76 -12.48
C GLY A 52 2.83 2.57 -11.54
N LYS A 53 3.95 1.88 -11.34
CA LYS A 53 4.06 0.81 -10.36
C LYS A 53 4.24 1.44 -8.97
N GLN A 54 3.30 1.18 -8.07
CA GLN A 54 3.20 1.80 -6.75
C GLN A 54 3.01 0.74 -5.67
N VAL A 55 3.22 1.13 -4.41
CA VAL A 55 2.74 0.36 -3.26
C VAL A 55 1.22 0.29 -3.33
N VAL A 56 0.66 -0.89 -3.11
CA VAL A 56 -0.79 -1.05 -2.99
C VAL A 56 -1.25 -0.37 -1.70
N ALA A 57 -2.25 0.50 -1.78
CA ALA A 57 -2.70 1.33 -0.68
C ALA A 57 -3.52 0.51 0.33
N ILE A 58 -2.82 -0.26 1.17
CA ILE A 58 -3.38 -1.06 2.26
C ILE A 58 -2.94 -0.44 3.58
N GLY A 59 -3.85 -0.39 4.55
CA GLY A 59 -3.60 0.14 5.89
C GLY A 59 -2.95 -0.88 6.82
N GLY A 60 -2.70 -0.42 8.05
CA GLY A 60 -1.94 -1.17 9.05
C GLY A 60 -0.47 -0.79 9.05
N PHE A 61 0.11 -0.56 10.22
CA PHE A 61 1.51 -0.17 10.36
C PHE A 61 2.46 -1.35 10.13
N GLU A 62 2.04 -2.58 10.42
CA GLU A 62 2.83 -3.77 10.11
C GLU A 62 3.21 -3.84 8.63
N TYR A 63 2.32 -3.42 7.75
CA TYR A 63 2.55 -3.42 6.30
C TYR A 63 3.64 -2.42 5.85
N ASP A 64 3.86 -1.36 6.63
CA ASP A 64 4.86 -0.34 6.33
C ASP A 64 6.26 -0.70 6.82
N TYR A 65 6.39 -1.68 7.74
CA TYR A 65 7.69 -2.09 8.24
C TYR A 65 8.48 -2.95 7.26
N ALA A 66 9.79 -2.80 7.27
CA ALA A 66 10.66 -3.70 6.54
C ALA A 66 10.71 -5.09 7.23
N PRO A 67 10.82 -6.20 6.47
CA PRO A 67 10.87 -7.54 7.05
C PRO A 67 11.94 -7.77 8.12
N ILE A 68 13.00 -6.97 8.12
CA ILE A 68 14.10 -7.07 9.10
C ILE A 68 13.71 -6.44 10.45
N ASP A 69 12.70 -5.57 10.46
CA ASP A 69 12.26 -4.82 11.64
C ASP A 69 11.08 -5.51 12.35
N VAL A 70 10.55 -6.59 11.76
CA VAL A 70 9.40 -7.34 12.29
C VAL A 70 9.86 -8.72 12.73
N TYR A 71 9.62 -9.06 14.00
CA TYR A 71 9.99 -10.37 14.55
C TYR A 71 9.07 -11.48 14.02
N PHE A 72 7.79 -11.19 13.84
CA PHE A 72 6.79 -12.13 13.34
C PHE A 72 5.73 -11.38 12.53
N TYR A 73 5.48 -11.82 11.31
CA TYR A 73 4.40 -11.28 10.49
C TYR A 73 3.07 -11.95 10.80
N SER A 74 1.99 -11.17 10.78
CA SER A 74 0.63 -11.68 10.79
C SER A 74 0.36 -12.56 9.56
N ASP A 75 -0.67 -13.39 9.65
CA ASP A 75 -1.14 -14.18 8.50
C ASP A 75 -1.55 -13.30 7.32
N PHE A 76 -2.02 -12.08 7.60
CA PHE A 76 -2.37 -11.10 6.58
C PHE A 76 -1.16 -10.74 5.70
N CYS A 77 -0.04 -10.34 6.30
CA CYS A 77 1.18 -10.01 5.56
C CYS A 77 1.82 -11.23 4.88
N ASN A 78 1.73 -12.42 5.49
CA ASN A 78 2.27 -13.64 4.92
C ASN A 78 1.51 -14.15 3.68
N ILE A 79 0.21 -13.89 3.60
CA ILE A 79 -0.64 -14.36 2.50
C ILE A 79 -0.57 -13.40 1.29
N MET A 80 -0.11 -12.17 1.48
CA MET A 80 -0.08 -11.17 0.42
C MET A 80 1.00 -11.48 -0.62
N PRO A 81 0.63 -11.80 -1.88
CA PRO A 81 1.59 -12.26 -2.88
C PRO A 81 2.48 -11.14 -3.44
N SER A 82 2.02 -9.90 -3.41
CA SER A 82 2.76 -8.73 -3.89
C SER A 82 2.24 -7.46 -3.22
N CYS A 83 3.15 -6.56 -2.88
CA CYS A 83 2.81 -5.25 -2.35
C CYS A 83 3.02 -4.10 -3.35
N TYR A 84 3.42 -4.41 -4.59
CA TYR A 84 3.72 -3.40 -5.61
C TYR A 84 3.00 -3.73 -6.91
N GLU A 85 2.08 -2.86 -7.32
CA GLU A 85 1.27 -3.08 -8.51
C GLU A 85 1.18 -1.81 -9.38
N PHE A 86 0.98 -2.02 -10.69
CA PHE A 86 0.68 -0.93 -11.60
C PHE A 86 -0.72 -0.39 -11.34
N GLY A 87 -0.80 0.94 -11.24
CA GLY A 87 -2.06 1.61 -10.98
C GLY A 87 -1.97 3.12 -11.04
N THR A 88 -3.07 3.73 -10.66
CA THR A 88 -3.21 5.18 -10.53
C THR A 88 -3.84 5.48 -9.19
N SER A 89 -3.32 6.48 -8.50
CA SER A 89 -3.86 6.94 -7.22
C SER A 89 -4.09 8.44 -7.22
N LEU A 90 -5.19 8.85 -6.59
CA LEU A 90 -5.50 10.24 -6.29
C LEU A 90 -5.45 10.42 -4.78
N THR A 91 -4.54 11.26 -4.31
CA THR A 91 -4.39 11.60 -2.89
C THR A 91 -4.86 13.02 -2.65
N TRP A 92 -5.76 13.18 -1.68
CA TRP A 92 -6.12 14.46 -1.11
C TRP A 92 -5.46 14.62 0.26
N ASN A 93 -4.87 15.79 0.49
CA ASN A 93 -4.36 16.21 1.79
C ASN A 93 -5.15 17.42 2.28
N ASN A 94 -5.41 17.48 3.58
CA ASN A 94 -5.96 18.71 4.14
C ASN A 94 -4.89 19.82 4.18
N ASP A 95 -5.30 21.07 4.47
CA ASP A 95 -4.40 22.22 4.47
C ASP A 95 -3.29 22.10 5.52
N ALA A 96 -3.58 21.48 6.65
CA ALA A 96 -2.59 21.24 7.72
C ALA A 96 -1.60 20.10 7.40
N LYS A 97 -1.81 19.36 6.30
CA LYS A 97 -1.01 18.18 5.88
C LYS A 97 -0.90 17.07 6.94
N ASN A 98 -1.86 17.01 7.85
CA ASN A 98 -1.92 15.97 8.88
C ASN A 98 -2.99 14.90 8.60
N GLN A 99 -3.73 15.02 7.49
CA GLN A 99 -4.72 14.04 7.02
C GLN A 99 -4.54 13.84 5.52
N ALA A 100 -4.47 12.58 5.10
CA ALA A 100 -4.43 12.21 3.70
C ALA A 100 -5.46 11.12 3.39
N LEU A 101 -6.23 11.31 2.33
CA LEU A 101 -7.14 10.31 1.76
C LEU A 101 -6.64 9.93 0.38
N THR A 102 -6.37 8.64 0.18
CA THR A 102 -5.92 8.11 -1.11
C THR A 102 -6.94 7.13 -1.65
N PHE A 103 -7.37 7.38 -2.87
CA PHE A 103 -8.08 6.40 -3.68
C PHE A 103 -7.14 5.87 -4.76
N GLN A 104 -7.00 4.55 -4.85
CA GLN A 104 -6.13 3.90 -5.81
C GLN A 104 -6.88 2.81 -6.58
N ILE A 105 -6.69 2.79 -7.89
CA ILE A 105 -7.06 1.67 -8.76
C ILE A 105 -5.75 1.07 -9.26
N SER A 106 -5.56 -0.22 -9.03
CA SER A 106 -4.35 -0.94 -9.45
C SER A 106 -4.69 -2.30 -10.04
N ASN A 107 -3.69 -2.97 -10.62
CA ASN A 107 -3.81 -4.39 -10.86
C ASN A 107 -4.02 -5.12 -9.55
N SER A 108 -4.74 -6.24 -9.61
CA SER A 108 -4.91 -7.10 -8.45
C SER A 108 -3.59 -7.74 -8.03
N ILE A 109 -3.37 -7.81 -6.71
CA ILE A 109 -2.25 -8.57 -6.14
C ILE A 109 -2.42 -10.09 -6.32
N PHE A 110 -3.64 -10.57 -6.58
CA PHE A 110 -3.95 -11.98 -6.82
C PHE A 110 -3.92 -12.37 -8.30
N LYS A 111 -3.46 -11.50 -9.18
CA LYS A 111 -3.30 -11.82 -10.61
C LYS A 111 -2.42 -13.06 -10.79
N GLN A 112 -2.85 -13.96 -11.64
CA GLN A 112 -2.09 -15.16 -12.01
C GLN A 112 -1.21 -14.91 -13.24
N GLN A 113 -1.57 -13.94 -14.06
CA GLN A 113 -0.87 -13.53 -15.29
C GLN A 113 -0.68 -12.01 -15.27
N PRO A 114 0.38 -11.46 -15.87
CA PRO A 114 0.66 -10.01 -15.86
C PRO A 114 -0.48 -9.12 -16.37
N PHE A 115 -1.38 -9.65 -17.19
CA PHE A 115 -2.45 -8.90 -17.87
C PHE A 115 -3.79 -9.66 -17.86
N ASP A 116 -4.13 -10.31 -16.76
CA ASP A 116 -5.41 -11.00 -16.61
C ASP A 116 -6.62 -10.05 -16.47
N GLY A 117 -6.35 -8.75 -16.30
CA GLY A 117 -7.36 -7.71 -16.22
C GLY A 117 -8.11 -7.67 -14.89
N LEU A 118 -7.60 -8.35 -13.86
CA LEU A 118 -8.11 -8.24 -12.50
C LEU A 118 -7.65 -6.93 -11.85
N LEU A 119 -8.57 -6.24 -11.19
CA LEU A 119 -8.34 -4.94 -10.59
C LEU A 119 -8.49 -4.97 -9.08
N ALA A 120 -7.86 -3.98 -8.44
CA ALA A 120 -8.02 -3.67 -7.04
C ALA A 120 -8.45 -2.22 -6.88
N TYR A 121 -9.41 -1.98 -5.99
CA TYR A 121 -9.90 -0.66 -5.60
C TYR A 121 -9.56 -0.45 -4.14
N ASN A 122 -8.69 0.50 -3.87
CA ASN A 122 -8.13 0.72 -2.55
C ASN A 122 -8.50 2.13 -2.08
N PHE A 123 -8.98 2.23 -0.85
CA PHE A 123 -9.20 3.49 -0.17
C PHE A 123 -8.39 3.49 1.12
N LEU A 124 -7.50 4.46 1.29
CA LEU A 124 -6.59 4.58 2.42
C LEU A 124 -6.75 5.94 3.08
N TRP A 125 -6.88 5.94 4.40
CA TRP A 125 -6.80 7.14 5.22
C TRP A 125 -5.57 7.07 6.12
N ASN A 126 -4.67 8.03 5.93
CA ASN A 126 -3.51 8.28 6.78
C ASN A 126 -3.77 9.56 7.58
N GLY A 127 -3.80 9.47 8.89
CA GLY A 127 -4.13 10.59 9.76
C GLY A 127 -3.25 10.71 10.99
N ASN A 128 -2.76 11.92 11.26
CA ASN A 128 -2.24 12.31 12.56
C ASN A 128 -3.40 12.94 13.33
N ILE A 129 -4.04 12.17 14.22
CA ILE A 129 -5.21 12.62 15.00
C ILE A 129 -4.76 13.59 16.09
N THR A 130 -3.65 13.25 16.73
CA THR A 130 -2.96 14.07 17.73
C THR A 130 -1.46 13.87 17.57
N ASP A 131 -0.65 14.61 18.34
CA ASP A 131 0.81 14.45 18.35
C ASP A 131 1.24 13.05 18.81
N PHE A 132 0.40 12.36 19.58
CA PHE A 132 0.70 11.03 20.10
C PHE A 132 -0.06 9.89 19.42
N TRP A 133 -1.01 10.17 18.50
CA TRP A 133 -1.84 9.13 17.86
C TRP A 133 -1.91 9.33 16.36
N LYS A 134 -1.45 8.31 15.63
CA LYS A 134 -1.57 8.21 14.17
C LYS A 134 -2.46 7.05 13.79
N THR A 135 -3.12 7.19 12.65
CA THR A 135 -4.01 6.17 12.07
C THR A 135 -3.59 5.85 10.64
N LEU A 136 -3.74 4.57 10.26
CA LEU A 136 -3.55 4.11 8.89
C LEU A 136 -4.64 3.08 8.57
N TYR A 137 -5.79 3.58 8.10
CA TYR A 137 -6.99 2.76 7.88
C TYR A 137 -7.23 2.56 6.40
N SER A 138 -7.61 1.35 6.00
CA SER A 138 -8.01 1.09 4.62
C SER A 138 -9.22 0.19 4.49
N VAL A 139 -9.88 0.36 3.34
CA VAL A 139 -10.86 -0.58 2.79
C VAL A 139 -10.40 -0.91 1.37
N ASN A 140 -10.27 -2.20 1.08
CA ASN A 140 -9.73 -2.70 -0.16
C ASN A 140 -10.67 -3.74 -0.77
N LEU A 141 -11.01 -3.55 -2.04
CA LEU A 141 -11.79 -4.49 -2.85
C LEU A 141 -10.85 -5.03 -3.92
N ILE A 142 -10.39 -6.27 -3.78
CA ILE A 142 -9.33 -6.85 -4.62
C ILE A 142 -9.90 -8.06 -5.37
N GLU A 143 -9.99 -7.97 -6.68
CA GLU A 143 -10.44 -9.11 -7.48
C GLU A 143 -9.41 -10.25 -7.39
N PHE A 144 -9.87 -11.46 -7.05
CA PHE A 144 -9.07 -12.68 -7.15
C PHE A 144 -9.53 -13.56 -8.32
N GLN A 145 -10.78 -13.38 -8.75
CA GLN A 145 -11.36 -13.84 -10.00
C GLN A 145 -12.31 -12.77 -10.52
N ARG A 146 -12.68 -12.82 -11.78
CA ARG A 146 -13.52 -11.79 -12.39
C ARG A 146 -14.84 -11.65 -11.66
N ASN A 147 -15.13 -10.45 -11.16
CA ASN A 147 -16.29 -10.09 -10.33
C ASN A 147 -16.37 -10.85 -8.98
N GLN A 148 -15.27 -11.41 -8.51
CA GLN A 148 -15.16 -11.98 -7.17
C GLN A 148 -14.06 -11.27 -6.41
N TYR A 149 -14.37 -10.79 -5.22
CA TYR A 149 -13.50 -9.90 -4.46
C TYR A 149 -13.06 -10.54 -3.15
N VAL A 150 -11.80 -10.26 -2.82
CA VAL A 150 -11.33 -10.31 -1.45
C VAL A 150 -11.46 -8.89 -0.90
N ASN A 151 -12.23 -8.76 0.17
CA ASN A 151 -12.45 -7.50 0.85
C ASN A 151 -11.53 -7.44 2.06
N TYR A 152 -10.63 -6.45 2.13
CA TYR A 152 -9.80 -6.20 3.29
C TYR A 152 -10.26 -4.94 4.01
N ILE A 153 -10.26 -5.00 5.34
CA ILE A 153 -10.37 -3.84 6.21
C ILE A 153 -9.15 -3.86 7.12
N ALA A 154 -8.36 -2.81 7.12
CA ALA A 154 -7.23 -2.65 8.00
C ALA A 154 -7.40 -1.36 8.83
N LEU A 155 -7.21 -1.46 10.14
CA LEU A 155 -7.32 -0.35 11.09
C LEU A 155 -6.01 -0.28 11.90
N GLY A 156 -5.03 0.43 11.36
CA GLY A 156 -3.73 0.62 12.03
C GLY A 156 -3.74 1.82 12.96
N ASN A 157 -3.34 1.61 14.20
CA ASN A 157 -3.18 2.67 15.19
C ASN A 157 -1.76 2.64 15.73
N GLN A 158 -1.11 3.79 15.76
CA GLN A 158 0.23 3.96 16.32
C GLN A 158 0.19 5.02 17.40
N PHE A 159 0.64 4.66 18.61
CA PHE A 159 0.65 5.55 19.78
C PHE A 159 2.09 5.84 20.21
N TYR A 160 2.40 7.11 20.35
CA TYR A 160 3.68 7.62 20.85
C TYR A 160 3.55 8.03 22.31
N LEU A 161 4.18 7.29 23.21
CA LEU A 161 4.12 7.47 24.66
C LEU A 161 5.52 7.71 25.23
N GLY A 162 6.04 8.92 25.04
CA GLY A 162 7.43 9.24 25.37
C GLY A 162 8.39 8.48 24.45
N ASP A 163 9.23 7.63 25.03
CA ASP A 163 10.19 6.80 24.29
C ASP A 163 9.59 5.50 23.75
N PHE A 164 8.32 5.22 24.04
CA PHE A 164 7.64 4.03 23.58
C PHE A 164 6.75 4.31 22.38
N VAL A 165 6.78 3.41 21.40
CA VAL A 165 5.83 3.37 20.29
C VAL A 165 5.05 2.06 20.40
N ILE A 166 3.73 2.16 20.37
CA ILE A 166 2.82 1.00 20.42
C ILE A 166 2.02 1.01 19.13
N ASP A 167 2.15 -0.04 18.35
CA ASP A 167 1.34 -0.29 17.17
C ASP A 167 0.24 -1.29 17.52
N LEU A 168 -0.98 -0.99 17.09
CA LEU A 168 -2.14 -1.85 17.25
C LEU A 168 -2.87 -1.92 15.93
N ASP A 169 -2.69 -3.01 15.21
CA ASP A 169 -3.33 -3.25 13.93
C ASP A 169 -4.46 -4.28 14.08
N TYR A 170 -5.60 -3.95 13.52
CA TYR A 170 -6.69 -4.88 13.28
C TYR A 170 -6.85 -5.05 11.79
N THR A 171 -6.72 -6.28 11.30
CA THR A 171 -6.99 -6.63 9.91
C THR A 171 -8.08 -7.68 9.81
N ASN A 172 -8.93 -7.51 8.83
CA ASN A 172 -10.03 -8.42 8.57
C ASN A 172 -10.14 -8.69 7.08
N LYS A 173 -10.41 -9.94 6.74
CA LYS A 173 -10.53 -10.40 5.37
C LYS A 173 -11.83 -11.17 5.18
N TYR A 174 -12.61 -10.73 4.21
CA TYR A 174 -13.82 -11.40 3.75
C TYR A 174 -13.70 -11.74 2.27
N ILE A 175 -14.03 -12.98 1.89
CA ILE A 175 -14.00 -13.45 0.51
C ILE A 175 -15.43 -13.69 0.05
N ASP A 176 -15.81 -13.11 -1.09
CA ASP A 176 -17.12 -13.30 -1.69
C ASP A 176 -17.41 -14.79 -1.93
N GLY A 177 -18.58 -15.24 -1.49
CA GLY A 177 -19.00 -16.64 -1.61
C GLY A 177 -18.44 -17.60 -0.55
N GLN A 178 -17.69 -17.10 0.43
CA GLN A 178 -17.23 -17.86 1.60
C GLN A 178 -17.80 -17.26 2.88
N GLU A 179 -18.36 -18.09 3.75
CA GLU A 179 -18.88 -17.65 5.05
C GLU A 179 -17.79 -17.43 6.11
N ASN A 180 -16.54 -17.80 5.81
CA ASN A 180 -15.45 -17.72 6.76
C ASN A 180 -14.88 -16.29 6.81
N PHE A 181 -15.16 -15.67 7.91
CA PHE A 181 -14.62 -14.37 8.30
C PHE A 181 -13.27 -14.60 8.98
N PHE A 182 -12.20 -14.07 8.42
CA PHE A 182 -10.87 -14.14 9.03
C PHE A 182 -10.51 -12.77 9.62
N SER A 183 -10.16 -12.73 10.89
CA SER A 183 -9.67 -11.53 11.56
C SER A 183 -8.34 -11.80 12.24
N ASP A 184 -7.42 -10.87 12.12
CA ASP A 184 -6.10 -10.91 12.74
C ASP A 184 -5.83 -9.62 13.51
N PHE A 185 -5.24 -9.77 14.71
CA PHE A 185 -4.79 -8.67 15.56
C PHE A 185 -3.29 -8.76 15.74
N THR A 186 -2.57 -7.69 15.47
CA THR A 186 -1.13 -7.53 15.72
C THR A 186 -0.82 -6.31 16.57
#